data_c00765f2df4dbfb9fa19fc2e60add11b
#
_entry.id   c00765f2df4dbfb9fa19fc2e60add11b
#
_cell.length_a   1.000
_cell.length_b   1.000
_cell.length_c   1.000
_cell.angle_alpha   90.00
_cell.angle_beta   90.00
_cell.angle_gamma   90.00
#
_symmetry.space_group_name_H-M   'P 1'
#
loop_
_entity.id
_entity.type
_entity.pdbx_description
1 polymer ?
#
loop_
_entity_poly.entity_id
_entity_poly.type
_entity_poly.pdbx_seq_one_letter_code
_entity_poly.pdbx_strand_id
1 'polypeptide(L)'
;MDWSQIMERPELLLMALAPIFFLCIAAEYGLGQRRGKLSDSAQYYLPEVACNFVLAGLHQAADILTGLLIAHFYLWMFDWRLFDIEMSVSAFLLLMLLQDFFYYWFHRASHRIRWMWAAHVVHHSSERMNFSTAFRQSLMYPLAGMWLFWLPLVIIGFDPKWVVFVVLLNLGLQFFVHTQSIRSLGPLEWVFNTPSHHRVHHGINRQYIDKNYAGVLIIWDRMFGTFEPEIETVRYGISKPVNSFNPIKVTFAEWKDMFNEVRRPNLTWQQRWRCLFAPPSDSTE
;
A
#
# COMPACT_ATOMS: atom_id res chain seq x y z
N MET A 1 -25.81 1.74 5.41
CA MET A 1 -25.21 0.40 5.54
C MET A 1 -25.02 0.14 7.02
N ASP A 2 -25.60 -0.94 7.52
CA ASP A 2 -25.55 -1.29 8.96
C ASP A 2 -24.22 -2.00 9.26
N TRP A 3 -23.68 -1.81 10.48
CA TRP A 3 -22.44 -2.45 10.93
C TRP A 3 -22.50 -3.98 10.85
N SER A 4 -23.65 -4.59 11.08
CA SER A 4 -23.84 -6.03 10.93
C SER A 4 -23.56 -6.51 9.53
N GLN A 5 -23.97 -5.76 8.50
CA GLN A 5 -23.73 -6.08 7.10
C GLN A 5 -22.25 -5.96 6.72
N ILE A 6 -21.53 -4.97 7.28
CA ILE A 6 -20.08 -4.82 7.05
C ILE A 6 -19.31 -5.97 7.70
N MET A 7 -19.77 -6.44 8.87
CA MET A 7 -19.12 -7.56 9.56
C MET A 7 -19.35 -8.90 8.86
N GLU A 8 -20.49 -9.07 8.19
CA GLU A 8 -20.75 -10.24 7.34
C GLU A 8 -19.99 -10.17 6.00
N ARG A 9 -19.73 -8.96 5.51
CA ARG A 9 -19.12 -8.68 4.22
C ARG A 9 -18.04 -7.60 4.37
N PRO A 10 -16.89 -7.95 4.98
CA PRO A 10 -15.82 -6.97 5.27
C PRO A 10 -15.31 -6.25 4.02
N GLU A 11 -15.42 -6.86 2.83
CA GLU A 11 -15.06 -6.25 1.55
C GLU A 11 -15.84 -4.96 1.24
N LEU A 12 -16.97 -4.73 1.90
CA LEU A 12 -17.76 -3.50 1.74
C LEU A 12 -17.23 -2.31 2.57
N LEU A 13 -16.26 -2.52 3.47
CA LEU A 13 -15.76 -1.49 4.38
C LEU A 13 -15.24 -0.25 3.62
N LEU A 14 -14.38 -0.46 2.62
CA LEU A 14 -13.82 0.66 1.85
C LEU A 14 -14.88 1.40 1.05
N MET A 15 -15.92 0.70 0.56
CA MET A 15 -17.06 1.34 -0.09
C MET A 15 -17.87 2.19 0.90
N ALA A 16 -18.03 1.73 2.13
CA ALA A 16 -18.70 2.49 3.19
C ALA A 16 -17.90 3.75 3.58
N LEU A 17 -16.56 3.70 3.51
CA LEU A 17 -15.68 4.84 3.76
C LEU A 17 -15.54 5.79 2.56
N ALA A 18 -15.91 5.36 1.35
CA ALA A 18 -15.74 6.14 0.12
C ALA A 18 -16.33 7.56 0.19
N PRO A 19 -17.53 7.82 0.76
CA PRO A 19 -18.05 9.18 0.89
C PRO A 19 -17.10 10.09 1.69
N ILE A 20 -16.47 9.58 2.76
CA ILE A 20 -15.50 10.33 3.57
C ILE A 20 -14.26 10.64 2.72
N PHE A 21 -13.77 9.66 1.97
CA PHE A 21 -12.61 9.85 1.10
C PHE A 21 -12.87 10.93 0.03
N PHE A 22 -14.02 10.90 -0.62
CA PHE A 22 -14.39 11.92 -1.61
C PHE A 22 -14.57 13.30 -1.00
N LEU A 23 -15.13 13.40 0.22
CA LEU A 23 -15.22 14.66 0.96
C LEU A 23 -13.82 15.23 1.29
N CYS A 24 -12.88 14.38 1.72
CA CYS A 24 -11.49 14.79 1.99
C CYS A 24 -10.80 15.29 0.70
N ILE A 25 -10.96 14.58 -0.42
CA ILE A 25 -10.44 15.00 -1.73
C ILE A 25 -11.02 16.36 -2.13
N ALA A 26 -12.35 16.53 -2.04
CA ALA A 26 -13.02 17.78 -2.39
C ALA A 26 -12.58 18.94 -1.47
N ALA A 27 -12.42 18.67 -0.18
CA ALA A 27 -11.93 19.65 0.78
C ALA A 27 -10.47 20.06 0.50
N GLU A 28 -9.57 19.09 0.26
CA GLU A 28 -8.17 19.38 -0.05
C GLU A 28 -8.06 20.20 -1.35
N TYR A 29 -8.78 19.78 -2.41
CA TYR A 29 -8.82 20.50 -3.68
C TYR A 29 -9.34 21.92 -3.50
N GLY A 30 -10.52 22.09 -2.86
CA GLY A 30 -11.15 23.40 -2.66
C GLY A 30 -10.34 24.36 -1.79
N LEU A 31 -9.73 23.86 -0.71
CA LEU A 31 -8.86 24.66 0.15
C LEU A 31 -7.56 25.05 -0.56
N GLY A 32 -7.01 24.14 -1.36
CA GLY A 32 -5.81 24.39 -2.16
C GLY A 32 -6.04 25.50 -3.18
N GLN A 33 -7.15 25.43 -3.93
CA GLN A 33 -7.53 26.47 -4.90
C GLN A 33 -7.72 27.85 -4.24
N ARG A 34 -8.40 27.90 -3.10
CA ARG A 34 -8.64 29.16 -2.37
C ARG A 34 -7.36 29.80 -1.84
N ARG A 35 -6.38 29.01 -1.42
CA ARG A 35 -5.12 29.50 -0.86
C ARG A 35 -4.09 29.86 -1.92
N GLY A 36 -4.30 29.46 -3.19
CA GLY A 36 -3.34 29.67 -4.28
C GLY A 36 -1.96 29.04 -4.03
N LYS A 37 -1.86 28.02 -3.18
CA LYS A 37 -0.61 27.54 -2.59
C LYS A 37 -0.38 26.03 -2.69
N LEU A 38 -1.06 25.33 -3.61
CA LEU A 38 -0.64 23.96 -3.88
C LEU A 38 0.68 23.99 -4.64
N SER A 39 1.71 23.33 -4.10
CA SER A 39 2.92 23.06 -4.88
C SER A 39 2.55 22.24 -6.13
N ASP A 40 3.37 22.28 -7.16
CA ASP A 40 3.10 21.53 -8.40
C ASP A 40 2.90 20.04 -8.12
N SER A 41 3.63 19.50 -7.16
CA SER A 41 3.50 18.10 -6.72
C SER A 41 2.25 17.81 -5.87
N ALA A 42 1.54 18.82 -5.36
CA ALA A 42 0.28 18.65 -4.62
C ALA A 42 -0.96 18.86 -5.50
N GLN A 43 -0.79 19.34 -6.73
CA GLN A 43 -1.92 19.66 -7.62
C GLN A 43 -2.67 18.39 -8.06
N TYR A 44 -3.99 18.54 -8.21
CA TYR A 44 -4.87 17.54 -8.80
C TYR A 44 -4.83 17.64 -10.33
N TYR A 45 -3.90 16.97 -10.96
CA TYR A 45 -3.81 16.90 -12.42
C TYR A 45 -4.81 15.85 -12.95
N LEU A 46 -5.85 16.31 -13.65
CA LEU A 46 -7.00 15.48 -14.03
C LEU A 46 -6.64 14.14 -14.72
N PRO A 47 -5.72 14.08 -15.71
CA PRO A 47 -5.33 12.81 -16.31
C PRO A 47 -4.76 11.80 -15.31
N GLU A 48 -4.00 12.27 -14.31
CA GLU A 48 -3.42 11.42 -13.27
C GLU A 48 -4.48 10.97 -12.26
N VAL A 49 -5.37 11.88 -11.84
CA VAL A 49 -6.51 11.57 -10.97
C VAL A 49 -7.41 10.52 -11.62
N ALA A 50 -7.74 10.67 -12.91
CA ALA A 50 -8.50 9.67 -13.66
C ALA A 50 -7.77 8.32 -13.70
N CYS A 51 -6.46 8.31 -13.96
CA CYS A 51 -5.64 7.11 -13.92
C CYS A 51 -5.70 6.44 -12.54
N ASN A 52 -5.57 7.19 -11.44
CA ASN A 52 -5.63 6.67 -10.07
C ASN A 52 -6.96 5.97 -9.79
N PHE A 53 -8.09 6.57 -10.15
CA PHE A 53 -9.41 5.95 -9.96
C PHE A 53 -9.63 4.71 -10.83
N VAL A 54 -9.15 4.71 -12.08
CA VAL A 54 -9.21 3.52 -12.94
C VAL A 54 -8.35 2.40 -12.36
N LEU A 55 -7.15 2.70 -11.86
CA LEU A 55 -6.29 1.73 -11.20
C LEU A 55 -6.97 1.14 -9.95
N ALA A 56 -7.61 1.97 -9.11
CA ALA A 56 -8.38 1.47 -7.98
C ALA A 56 -9.52 0.53 -8.41
N GLY A 57 -10.26 0.88 -9.45
CA GLY A 57 -11.32 0.04 -9.99
C GLY A 57 -10.82 -1.31 -10.53
N LEU A 58 -9.68 -1.31 -11.23
CA LEU A 58 -9.03 -2.52 -11.72
C LEU A 58 -8.49 -3.39 -10.56
N HIS A 59 -7.91 -2.75 -9.54
CA HIS A 59 -7.47 -3.44 -8.31
C HIS A 59 -8.66 -4.11 -7.61
N GLN A 60 -9.74 -3.37 -7.37
CA GLN A 60 -10.94 -3.92 -6.76
C GLN A 60 -11.55 -5.09 -7.58
N ALA A 61 -11.54 -4.99 -8.91
CA ALA A 61 -11.98 -6.08 -9.77
C ALA A 61 -11.08 -7.33 -9.64
N ALA A 62 -9.77 -7.13 -9.56
CA ALA A 62 -8.82 -8.23 -9.33
C ALA A 62 -9.04 -8.88 -7.96
N ASP A 63 -9.27 -8.10 -6.91
CA ASP A 63 -9.56 -8.61 -5.57
C ASP A 63 -10.87 -9.40 -5.51
N ILE A 64 -11.92 -8.96 -6.19
CA ILE A 64 -13.19 -9.70 -6.30
C ILE A 64 -12.97 -11.04 -7.02
N LEU A 65 -12.23 -11.04 -8.14
CA LEU A 65 -11.97 -12.25 -8.92
C LEU A 65 -11.12 -13.28 -8.18
N THR A 66 -10.13 -12.83 -7.42
CA THR A 66 -9.20 -13.70 -6.69
C THR A 66 -9.65 -13.97 -5.26
N GLY A 67 -10.48 -13.09 -4.70
CA GLY A 67 -10.91 -13.12 -3.30
C GLY A 67 -11.62 -14.41 -2.92
N LEU A 68 -12.43 -14.98 -3.82
CA LEU A 68 -13.08 -16.27 -3.58
C LEU A 68 -12.06 -17.40 -3.38
N LEU A 69 -11.01 -17.45 -4.20
CA LEU A 69 -9.95 -18.46 -4.09
C LEU A 69 -9.14 -18.25 -2.81
N ILE A 70 -8.78 -17.01 -2.51
CA ILE A 70 -8.03 -16.66 -1.30
C ILE A 70 -8.87 -16.95 -0.05
N ALA A 71 -10.17 -16.63 -0.07
CA ALA A 71 -11.07 -16.92 1.04
C ALA A 71 -11.19 -18.43 1.30
N HIS A 72 -11.35 -19.25 0.27
CA HIS A 72 -11.36 -20.72 0.42
C HIS A 72 -10.05 -21.24 0.98
N PHE A 73 -8.91 -20.70 0.52
CA PHE A 73 -7.61 -21.07 1.05
C PHE A 73 -7.46 -20.67 2.52
N TYR A 74 -7.91 -19.47 2.92
CA TYR A 74 -7.88 -19.02 4.30
C TYR A 74 -8.77 -19.88 5.20
N LEU A 75 -9.99 -20.24 4.75
CA LEU A 75 -10.87 -21.12 5.49
C LEU A 75 -10.25 -22.51 5.68
N TRP A 76 -9.64 -23.07 4.61
CA TRP A 76 -8.92 -24.34 4.70
C TRP A 76 -7.74 -24.24 5.67
N MET A 77 -6.94 -23.18 5.66
CA MET A 77 -5.85 -22.98 6.64
C MET A 77 -6.35 -22.75 8.05
N PHE A 78 -7.52 -22.13 8.21
CA PHE A 78 -8.15 -21.92 9.50
C PHE A 78 -8.56 -23.22 10.19
N ASP A 79 -8.86 -24.27 9.45
CA ASP A 79 -9.09 -25.61 10.01
C ASP A 79 -7.86 -26.18 10.74
N TRP A 80 -6.65 -25.68 10.41
CA TRP A 80 -5.38 -26.05 11.03
C TRP A 80 -4.87 -25.01 12.04
N ARG A 81 -5.75 -24.11 12.51
CA ARG A 81 -5.37 -23.05 13.46
C ARG A 81 -4.80 -23.61 14.77
N LEU A 82 -3.91 -22.83 15.35
CA LEU A 82 -3.23 -23.18 16.61
C LEU A 82 -4.10 -22.92 17.84
N PHE A 83 -4.95 -21.91 17.79
CA PHE A 83 -5.80 -21.49 18.90
C PHE A 83 -7.22 -21.21 18.41
N ASP A 84 -8.20 -21.38 19.28
CA ASP A 84 -9.60 -20.94 19.08
C ASP A 84 -9.75 -19.55 19.71
N ILE A 85 -9.59 -18.51 18.89
CA ILE A 85 -9.64 -17.11 19.37
C ILE A 85 -11.06 -16.57 19.14
N GLU A 86 -11.82 -16.46 20.21
CA GLU A 86 -13.10 -15.75 20.17
C GLU A 86 -12.86 -14.24 20.07
N MET A 87 -13.63 -13.57 19.19
CA MET A 87 -13.47 -12.13 19.00
C MET A 87 -14.03 -11.37 20.19
N SER A 88 -13.15 -10.64 20.84
CA SER A 88 -13.40 -9.71 21.94
C SER A 88 -12.68 -8.40 21.65
N VAL A 89 -12.92 -7.36 22.46
CA VAL A 89 -12.20 -6.08 22.31
C VAL A 89 -10.67 -6.28 22.38
N SER A 90 -10.19 -7.10 23.32
CA SER A 90 -8.77 -7.40 23.47
C SER A 90 -8.22 -8.19 22.29
N ALA A 91 -8.94 -9.19 21.80
CA ALA A 91 -8.56 -9.96 20.62
C ALA A 91 -8.54 -9.08 19.36
N PHE A 92 -9.48 -8.15 19.21
CA PHE A 92 -9.52 -7.21 18.12
C PHE A 92 -8.33 -6.24 18.14
N LEU A 93 -8.00 -5.66 19.29
CA LEU A 93 -6.83 -4.79 19.44
C LEU A 93 -5.52 -5.52 19.17
N LEU A 94 -5.42 -6.78 19.63
CA LEU A 94 -4.28 -7.65 19.34
C LEU A 94 -4.19 -7.95 17.84
N LEU A 95 -5.30 -8.26 17.19
CA LEU A 95 -5.35 -8.50 15.74
C LEU A 95 -4.92 -7.25 14.96
N MET A 96 -5.38 -6.06 15.34
CA MET A 96 -4.94 -4.80 14.72
C MET A 96 -3.43 -4.60 14.86
N LEU A 97 -2.87 -4.84 16.04
CA LEU A 97 -1.44 -4.70 16.29
C LEU A 97 -0.62 -5.70 15.46
N LEU A 98 -1.03 -6.97 15.44
CA LEU A 98 -0.35 -8.02 14.68
C LEU A 98 -0.49 -7.81 13.17
N GLN A 99 -1.67 -7.38 12.70
CA GLN A 99 -1.89 -7.09 11.29
C GLN A 99 -0.99 -5.94 10.84
N ASP A 100 -0.88 -4.86 11.61
CA ASP A 100 -0.01 -3.72 11.28
C ASP A 100 1.48 -4.10 11.32
N PHE A 101 1.89 -5.01 12.23
CA PHE A 101 3.21 -5.63 12.23
C PHE A 101 3.48 -6.41 10.94
N PHE A 102 2.55 -7.27 10.51
CA PHE A 102 2.71 -8.01 9.25
C PHE A 102 2.62 -7.08 8.03
N TYR A 103 1.85 -5.99 8.11
CA TYR A 103 1.82 -4.96 7.07
C TYR A 103 3.21 -4.33 6.87
N TYR A 104 3.92 -3.98 7.95
CA TYR A 104 5.29 -3.47 7.86
C TYR A 104 6.19 -4.44 7.06
N TRP A 105 6.14 -5.74 7.36
CA TRP A 105 6.94 -6.74 6.65
C TRP A 105 6.50 -6.93 5.21
N PHE A 106 5.21 -6.95 4.94
CA PHE A 106 4.67 -6.95 3.57
C PHE A 106 5.20 -5.74 2.79
N HIS A 107 5.08 -4.54 3.35
CA HIS A 107 5.46 -3.30 2.68
C HIS A 107 6.96 -3.23 2.44
N ARG A 108 7.76 -3.59 3.44
CA ARG A 108 9.21 -3.72 3.30
C ARG A 108 9.60 -4.75 2.24
N ALA A 109 8.95 -5.92 2.21
CA ALA A 109 9.17 -6.93 1.18
C ALA A 109 8.80 -6.41 -0.23
N SER A 110 7.74 -5.62 -0.33
CA SER A 110 7.32 -5.00 -1.59
C SER A 110 8.35 -4.04 -2.17
N HIS A 111 9.22 -3.47 -1.34
CA HIS A 111 10.35 -2.65 -1.78
C HIS A 111 11.64 -3.45 -2.00
N ARG A 112 11.78 -4.63 -1.37
CA ARG A 112 13.04 -5.39 -1.35
C ARG A 112 13.02 -6.65 -2.21
N ILE A 113 11.87 -7.04 -2.74
CA ILE A 113 11.68 -8.19 -3.64
C ILE A 113 11.09 -7.66 -4.94
N ARG A 114 11.84 -7.74 -6.04
CA ARG A 114 11.45 -7.15 -7.33
C ARG A 114 10.09 -7.65 -7.84
N TRP A 115 9.77 -8.93 -7.62
CA TRP A 115 8.45 -9.48 -7.93
C TRP A 115 7.30 -8.72 -7.26
N MET A 116 7.47 -8.40 -5.99
CA MET A 116 6.49 -7.62 -5.22
C MET A 116 6.53 -6.15 -5.58
N TRP A 117 7.74 -5.60 -5.81
CA TRP A 117 7.94 -4.25 -6.28
C TRP A 117 7.24 -3.98 -7.61
N ALA A 118 7.24 -4.95 -8.54
CA ALA A 118 6.58 -4.80 -9.83
C ALA A 118 5.05 -4.55 -9.72
N ALA A 119 4.43 -4.96 -8.61
CA ALA A 119 3.07 -4.54 -8.28
C ALA A 119 3.06 -3.21 -7.53
N HIS A 120 3.95 -3.02 -6.56
CA HIS A 120 3.93 -1.87 -5.65
C HIS A 120 4.44 -0.57 -6.29
N VAL A 121 5.34 -0.64 -7.26
CA VAL A 121 5.87 0.51 -8.01
C VAL A 121 4.77 1.35 -8.69
N VAL A 122 3.63 0.75 -9.01
CA VAL A 122 2.46 1.47 -9.54
C VAL A 122 2.05 2.59 -8.59
N HIS A 123 2.03 2.29 -7.28
CA HIS A 123 1.69 3.24 -6.22
C HIS A 123 2.72 4.37 -6.13
N HIS A 124 4.01 4.05 -6.20
CA HIS A 124 5.10 5.03 -6.14
C HIS A 124 5.32 5.82 -7.43
N SER A 125 4.74 5.40 -8.55
CA SER A 125 5.00 6.02 -9.86
C SER A 125 4.33 7.39 -10.08
N SER A 126 3.56 7.89 -9.09
CA SER A 126 3.02 9.25 -9.11
C SER A 126 4.10 10.27 -8.79
N GLU A 127 4.19 11.33 -9.59
CA GLU A 127 5.03 12.51 -9.30
C GLU A 127 4.29 13.53 -8.43
N ARG A 128 3.07 13.19 -7.99
CA ARG A 128 2.21 14.02 -7.15
C ARG A 128 1.75 13.26 -5.93
N MET A 129 1.59 14.02 -4.84
CA MET A 129 1.09 13.49 -3.57
C MET A 129 -0.11 14.35 -3.12
N ASN A 130 -1.28 13.79 -3.20
CA ASN A 130 -2.55 14.29 -2.70
C ASN A 130 -3.47 13.10 -2.41
N PHE A 131 -4.64 13.30 -1.80
CA PHE A 131 -5.50 12.19 -1.40
C PHE A 131 -5.89 11.25 -2.55
N SER A 132 -5.91 11.71 -3.81
CA SER A 132 -6.20 10.81 -4.93
C SER A 132 -5.08 9.79 -5.18
N THR A 133 -3.85 10.04 -4.69
CA THR A 133 -2.72 9.12 -4.83
C THR A 133 -2.96 7.81 -4.07
N ALA A 134 -3.75 7.83 -2.98
CA ALA A 134 -4.14 6.61 -2.27
C ALA A 134 -4.88 5.59 -3.16
N PHE A 135 -5.57 6.05 -4.20
CA PHE A 135 -6.28 5.20 -5.16
C PHE A 135 -5.38 4.62 -6.27
N ARG A 136 -4.10 5.01 -6.30
CA ARG A 136 -3.14 4.49 -7.28
C ARG A 136 -2.65 3.10 -6.86
N GLN A 137 -3.48 2.07 -7.10
CA GLN A 137 -3.25 0.69 -6.66
C GLN A 137 -3.14 -0.27 -7.84
N SER A 138 -2.31 -1.31 -7.70
CA SER A 138 -2.07 -2.29 -8.76
C SER A 138 -3.05 -3.46 -8.71
N LEU A 139 -3.62 -3.81 -9.84
CA LEU A 139 -4.41 -5.04 -9.99
C LEU A 139 -3.56 -6.33 -9.82
N MET A 140 -2.23 -6.20 -9.77
CA MET A 140 -1.30 -7.33 -9.68
C MET A 140 -0.95 -7.74 -8.24
N TYR A 141 -1.49 -7.08 -7.21
CA TYR A 141 -1.22 -7.43 -5.81
C TYR A 141 -1.58 -8.87 -5.45
N PRO A 142 -2.72 -9.44 -5.90
CA PRO A 142 -3.00 -10.85 -5.64
C PRO A 142 -1.92 -11.78 -6.19
N LEU A 143 -1.44 -11.52 -7.41
CA LEU A 143 -0.36 -12.28 -8.05
C LEU A 143 0.99 -12.05 -7.37
N ALA A 144 1.23 -10.86 -6.85
CA ALA A 144 2.44 -10.53 -6.10
C ALA A 144 2.53 -11.26 -4.75
N GLY A 145 1.42 -11.82 -4.26
CA GLY A 145 1.39 -12.62 -3.03
C GLY A 145 1.16 -11.81 -1.76
N MET A 146 0.58 -10.62 -1.86
CA MET A 146 0.26 -9.76 -0.70
C MET A 146 -0.51 -10.52 0.38
N TRP A 147 -1.50 -11.30 0.00
CA TRP A 147 -2.37 -12.06 0.90
C TRP A 147 -1.63 -13.10 1.75
N LEU A 148 -0.45 -13.56 1.33
CA LEU A 148 0.37 -14.52 2.10
C LEU A 148 0.84 -13.94 3.44
N PHE A 149 0.99 -12.62 3.53
CA PHE A 149 1.44 -11.96 4.76
C PHE A 149 0.39 -11.96 5.87
N TRP A 150 -0.88 -12.15 5.53
CA TRP A 150 -1.97 -12.25 6.51
C TRP A 150 -2.25 -13.68 6.96
N LEU A 151 -1.72 -14.67 6.25
CA LEU A 151 -1.88 -16.08 6.55
C LEU A 151 -1.44 -16.46 7.98
N PRO A 152 -0.35 -15.94 8.54
CA PRO A 152 0.02 -16.23 9.93
C PRO A 152 -1.07 -15.87 10.93
N LEU A 153 -1.85 -14.83 10.70
CA LEU A 153 -2.96 -14.43 11.58
C LEU A 153 -4.08 -15.46 11.58
N VAL A 154 -4.39 -16.01 10.41
CA VAL A 154 -5.36 -17.09 10.24
C VAL A 154 -4.89 -18.36 10.95
N ILE A 155 -3.61 -18.72 10.76
CA ILE A 155 -3.00 -19.91 11.39
C ILE A 155 -2.93 -19.78 12.91
N ILE A 156 -2.67 -18.57 13.44
CA ILE A 156 -2.70 -18.31 14.88
C ILE A 156 -4.10 -18.60 15.45
N GLY A 157 -5.18 -18.30 14.70
CA GLY A 157 -6.55 -18.62 15.10
C GLY A 157 -7.53 -17.46 15.01
N PHE A 158 -7.16 -16.37 14.36
CA PHE A 158 -8.13 -15.31 14.07
C PHE A 158 -9.01 -15.71 12.87
N ASP A 159 -10.32 -15.57 13.04
CA ASP A 159 -11.27 -15.83 11.95
C ASP A 159 -10.91 -15.00 10.71
N PRO A 160 -10.84 -15.63 9.51
CA PRO A 160 -10.51 -14.95 8.26
C PRO A 160 -11.30 -13.69 7.97
N LYS A 161 -12.57 -13.62 8.35
CA LYS A 161 -13.40 -12.42 8.18
C LYS A 161 -12.84 -11.22 8.94
N TRP A 162 -12.44 -11.44 10.21
CA TRP A 162 -11.82 -10.40 11.02
C TRP A 162 -10.45 -9.99 10.50
N VAL A 163 -9.66 -10.95 10.01
CA VAL A 163 -8.37 -10.66 9.37
C VAL A 163 -8.58 -9.75 8.16
N VAL A 164 -9.50 -10.10 7.25
CA VAL A 164 -9.82 -9.27 6.08
C VAL A 164 -10.34 -7.89 6.49
N PHE A 165 -11.25 -7.84 7.49
CA PHE A 165 -11.78 -6.58 8.00
C PHE A 165 -10.66 -5.65 8.49
N VAL A 166 -9.72 -6.16 9.29
CA VAL A 166 -8.62 -5.34 9.85
C VAL A 166 -7.63 -4.93 8.76
N VAL A 167 -7.36 -5.78 7.77
CA VAL A 167 -6.55 -5.41 6.59
C VAL A 167 -7.19 -4.22 5.86
N LEU A 168 -8.48 -4.28 5.58
CA LEU A 168 -9.19 -3.20 4.89
C LEU A 168 -9.31 -1.94 5.75
N LEU A 169 -9.45 -2.09 7.08
CA LEU A 169 -9.43 -0.96 8.00
C LEU A 169 -8.07 -0.26 8.00
N ASN A 170 -6.97 -1.02 8.05
CA ASN A 170 -5.61 -0.50 7.96
C ASN A 170 -5.40 0.27 6.64
N LEU A 171 -5.80 -0.31 5.49
CA LEU A 171 -5.74 0.38 4.20
C LEU A 171 -6.60 1.64 4.15
N GLY A 172 -7.80 1.61 4.76
CA GLY A 172 -8.66 2.78 4.88
C GLY A 172 -8.02 3.91 5.71
N LEU A 173 -7.32 3.58 6.80
CA LEU A 173 -6.58 4.55 7.61
C LEU A 173 -5.39 5.15 6.83
N GLN A 174 -4.73 4.37 6.00
CA GLN A 174 -3.63 4.84 5.16
C GLN A 174 -4.06 5.84 4.08
N PHE A 175 -5.35 5.93 3.73
CA PHE A 175 -5.83 7.01 2.86
C PHE A 175 -5.42 8.38 3.39
N PHE A 176 -5.56 8.61 4.69
CA PHE A 176 -5.34 9.92 5.32
C PHE A 176 -3.88 10.39 5.37
N VAL A 177 -2.92 9.52 5.11
CA VAL A 177 -1.49 9.90 5.07
C VAL A 177 -1.04 10.38 3.68
N HIS A 178 -1.85 10.22 2.62
CA HIS A 178 -1.52 10.62 1.26
C HIS A 178 -1.83 12.11 1.00
N THR A 179 -1.21 13.01 1.71
CA THR A 179 -1.45 14.45 1.54
C THR A 179 -0.22 15.30 1.84
N GLN A 180 -0.10 16.43 1.16
CA GLN A 180 0.85 17.51 1.48
C GLN A 180 0.18 18.64 2.27
N SER A 181 -1.15 18.60 2.48
CA SER A 181 -1.90 19.65 3.16
C SER A 181 -1.67 19.69 4.67
N ILE A 182 -1.23 18.57 5.25
CA ILE A 182 -0.90 18.41 6.67
C ILE A 182 0.63 18.26 6.79
N ARG A 183 1.27 19.28 7.37
CA ARG A 183 2.73 19.31 7.48
C ARG A 183 3.24 18.35 8.55
N SER A 184 2.68 18.42 9.75
CA SER A 184 3.07 17.57 10.89
C SER A 184 1.89 17.43 11.84
N LEU A 185 1.85 16.30 12.55
CA LEU A 185 0.90 16.02 13.63
C LEU A 185 1.56 16.07 15.03
N GLY A 186 2.77 16.63 15.11
CA GLY A 186 3.48 16.84 16.38
C GLY A 186 3.76 15.53 17.14
N PRO A 187 3.41 15.45 18.46
CA PRO A 187 3.73 14.27 19.26
C PRO A 187 3.17 12.94 18.77
N LEU A 188 2.08 12.96 17.97
CA LEU A 188 1.51 11.75 17.39
C LEU A 188 2.50 11.04 16.43
N GLU A 189 3.45 11.78 15.88
CA GLU A 189 4.50 11.25 14.99
C GLU A 189 5.51 10.31 15.70
N TRP A 190 5.49 10.22 17.01
CA TRP A 190 6.28 9.25 17.75
C TRP A 190 5.73 7.82 17.62
N VAL A 191 4.42 7.70 17.48
CA VAL A 191 3.70 6.42 17.51
C VAL A 191 3.08 6.08 16.17
N PHE A 192 2.45 7.07 15.52
CA PHE A 192 1.66 6.84 14.30
C PHE A 192 2.43 7.23 13.05
N ASN A 193 2.17 6.49 11.98
CA ASN A 193 2.51 6.92 10.63
C ASN A 193 1.64 8.12 10.25
N THR A 194 2.27 9.19 9.81
CA THR A 194 1.62 10.47 9.52
C THR A 194 1.88 10.89 8.08
N PRO A 195 1.19 11.92 7.56
CA PRO A 195 1.48 12.43 6.23
C PRO A 195 2.97 12.79 6.02
N SER A 196 3.66 13.31 7.05
CA SER A 196 5.09 13.60 6.99
C SER A 196 5.92 12.34 6.73
N HIS A 197 5.67 11.29 7.49
CA HIS A 197 6.39 10.02 7.33
C HIS A 197 6.10 9.35 5.98
N HIS A 198 4.84 9.43 5.53
CA HIS A 198 4.43 8.80 4.28
C HIS A 198 4.92 9.57 3.05
N ARG A 199 5.07 10.90 3.13
CA ARG A 199 5.77 11.67 2.10
C ARG A 199 7.21 11.22 1.93
N VAL A 200 7.95 11.02 3.04
CA VAL A 200 9.31 10.45 3.02
C VAL A 200 9.30 9.10 2.32
N HIS A 201 8.36 8.22 2.68
CA HIS A 201 8.22 6.90 2.07
C HIS A 201 8.08 6.95 0.55
N HIS A 202 7.32 7.91 0.01
CA HIS A 202 7.16 8.13 -1.43
C HIS A 202 8.29 8.93 -2.07
N GLY A 203 9.28 9.37 -1.28
CA GLY A 203 10.36 10.22 -1.74
C GLY A 203 11.45 9.47 -2.50
N ILE A 204 11.89 10.04 -3.64
CA ILE A 204 13.06 9.58 -4.40
C ILE A 204 14.35 10.31 -3.99
N ASN A 205 14.32 11.13 -2.93
CA ASN A 205 15.53 11.68 -2.34
C ASN A 205 16.39 10.53 -1.80
N ARG A 206 17.69 10.57 -1.99
CA ARG A 206 18.59 9.46 -1.67
C ARG A 206 18.42 8.93 -0.22
N GLN A 207 18.26 9.82 0.75
CA GLN A 207 18.06 9.47 2.17
C GLN A 207 16.68 8.90 2.48
N TYR A 208 15.70 9.07 1.58
CA TYR A 208 14.31 8.62 1.76
C TYR A 208 14.02 7.26 1.12
N ILE A 209 14.92 6.79 0.25
CA ILE A 209 14.76 5.48 -0.40
C ILE A 209 14.75 4.38 0.66
N ASP A 210 13.79 3.48 0.56
CA ASP A 210 13.62 2.34 1.46
C ASP A 210 13.41 2.72 2.93
N LYS A 211 12.65 3.80 3.19
CA LYS A 211 12.31 4.31 4.53
C LYS A 211 10.80 4.32 4.78
N ASN A 212 10.42 4.28 6.06
CA ASN A 212 9.06 4.49 6.58
C ASN A 212 8.01 3.55 5.98
N TYR A 213 8.17 2.24 6.17
CA TYR A 213 7.26 1.21 5.63
C TYR A 213 5.97 1.00 6.43
N ALA A 214 5.81 1.68 7.58
CA ALA A 214 4.66 1.47 8.45
C ALA A 214 3.31 1.72 7.75
N GLY A 215 2.31 0.92 8.09
CA GLY A 215 0.92 1.19 7.76
C GLY A 215 0.35 2.27 8.67
N VAL A 216 0.09 1.92 9.93
CA VAL A 216 -0.49 2.81 10.94
C VAL A 216 0.52 3.19 12.03
N LEU A 217 1.35 2.27 12.51
CA LEU A 217 2.26 2.49 13.63
C LEU A 217 3.71 2.63 13.15
N ILE A 218 4.26 3.84 13.18
CA ILE A 218 5.65 4.15 12.81
C ILE A 218 6.68 3.50 13.77
N ILE A 219 6.23 2.94 14.88
CA ILE A 219 7.08 2.25 15.84
C ILE A 219 7.86 1.10 15.20
N TRP A 220 7.31 0.43 14.19
CA TRP A 220 7.99 -0.66 13.50
C TRP A 220 9.24 -0.16 12.76
N ASP A 221 9.14 0.98 12.06
CA ASP A 221 10.28 1.58 11.39
C ASP A 221 11.36 2.00 12.39
N ARG A 222 10.97 2.52 13.55
CA ARG A 222 11.91 2.85 14.63
C ARG A 222 12.59 1.62 15.19
N MET A 223 11.85 0.53 15.41
CA MET A 223 12.36 -0.73 15.93
C MET A 223 13.31 -1.42 14.97
N PHE A 224 13.03 -1.37 13.66
CA PHE A 224 13.81 -2.09 12.64
C PHE A 224 14.77 -1.20 11.84
N GLY A 225 14.98 0.06 12.26
CA GLY A 225 16.02 0.95 11.72
C GLY A 225 15.70 1.51 10.33
N THR A 226 14.43 1.54 9.95
CA THR A 226 13.97 2.08 8.65
C THR A 226 13.29 3.45 8.78
N PHE A 227 13.26 4.02 9.98
CA PHE A 227 12.69 5.35 10.20
C PHE A 227 13.60 6.46 9.65
N GLU A 228 12.98 7.43 8.94
CA GLU A 228 13.63 8.66 8.51
C GLU A 228 12.65 9.84 8.64
N PRO A 229 13.02 10.96 9.30
CA PRO A 229 12.17 12.15 9.37
C PRO A 229 12.18 12.94 8.05
N GLU A 230 11.11 13.71 7.81
CA GLU A 230 11.04 14.64 6.69
C GLU A 230 11.86 15.91 7.00
N ILE A 231 13.06 16.00 6.44
CA ILE A 231 13.99 17.14 6.64
C ILE A 231 14.18 17.98 5.38
N GLU A 232 14.00 17.39 4.20
CA GLU A 232 14.12 18.05 2.91
C GLU A 232 12.80 18.00 2.14
N THR A 233 12.62 18.93 1.19
CA THR A 233 11.50 18.87 0.27
C THR A 233 11.49 17.54 -0.48
N VAL A 234 10.40 16.81 -0.38
CA VAL A 234 10.26 15.50 -0.98
C VAL A 234 10.06 15.63 -2.49
N ARG A 235 10.83 14.85 -3.25
CA ARG A 235 10.64 14.64 -4.69
C ARG A 235 9.96 13.29 -4.87
N TYR A 236 8.83 13.29 -5.58
CA TYR A 236 8.02 12.08 -5.81
C TYR A 236 8.30 11.44 -7.16
N GLY A 237 7.84 10.21 -7.32
CA GLY A 237 7.99 9.41 -8.52
C GLY A 237 8.89 8.20 -8.32
N ILE A 238 9.46 7.70 -9.41
CA ILE A 238 10.40 6.58 -9.43
C ILE A 238 11.59 6.96 -10.33
N SER A 239 12.74 6.35 -10.10
CA SER A 239 13.99 6.62 -10.84
C SER A 239 13.85 6.43 -12.35
N LYS A 240 12.97 5.50 -12.78
CA LYS A 240 12.64 5.28 -14.19
C LYS A 240 11.15 5.62 -14.44
N PRO A 241 10.81 6.90 -14.69
CA PRO A 241 9.44 7.33 -14.86
C PRO A 241 8.70 6.58 -15.99
N VAL A 242 7.44 6.21 -15.75
CA VAL A 242 6.62 5.54 -16.78
C VAL A 242 6.19 6.50 -17.90
N ASN A 243 6.15 7.81 -17.59
CA ASN A 243 5.73 8.88 -18.50
C ASN A 243 4.39 8.61 -19.19
N SER A 244 3.43 8.09 -18.45
CA SER A 244 2.11 7.73 -18.97
C SER A 244 1.05 7.76 -17.89
N PHE A 245 -0.15 8.21 -18.25
CA PHE A 245 -1.37 8.08 -17.44
C PHE A 245 -2.29 6.95 -17.94
N ASN A 246 -1.79 6.08 -18.82
CA ASN A 246 -2.52 4.89 -19.23
C ASN A 246 -2.40 3.82 -18.12
N PRO A 247 -3.51 3.40 -17.48
CA PRO A 247 -3.46 2.46 -16.35
C PRO A 247 -2.78 1.13 -16.68
N ILE A 248 -2.97 0.62 -17.90
CA ILE A 248 -2.37 -0.64 -18.35
C ILE A 248 -0.83 -0.48 -18.49
N LYS A 249 -0.38 0.63 -19.10
CA LYS A 249 1.06 0.90 -19.20
C LYS A 249 1.69 1.05 -17.82
N VAL A 250 1.03 1.81 -16.93
CA VAL A 250 1.50 2.02 -15.55
C VAL A 250 1.59 0.69 -14.80
N THR A 251 0.57 -0.17 -14.91
CA THR A 251 0.55 -1.47 -14.23
C THR A 251 1.65 -2.41 -14.71
N PHE A 252 1.89 -2.47 -16.02
CA PHE A 252 2.74 -3.52 -16.59
C PHE A 252 4.15 -3.05 -16.98
N ALA A 253 4.54 -1.80 -16.74
CA ALA A 253 5.85 -1.28 -17.11
C ALA A 253 6.99 -2.10 -16.47
N GLU A 254 7.01 -2.23 -15.14
CA GLU A 254 8.05 -2.95 -14.40
C GLU A 254 7.98 -4.47 -14.66
N TRP A 255 6.78 -5.03 -14.76
CA TRP A 255 6.60 -6.45 -15.14
C TRP A 255 7.25 -6.75 -16.48
N LYS A 256 7.02 -5.89 -17.48
CA LYS A 256 7.62 -6.02 -18.82
C LYS A 256 9.14 -5.95 -18.75
N ASP A 257 9.68 -4.97 -18.03
CA ASP A 257 11.12 -4.79 -17.91
C ASP A 257 11.77 -5.98 -17.19
N MET A 258 11.20 -6.42 -16.08
CA MET A 258 11.65 -7.59 -15.33
C MET A 258 11.67 -8.87 -16.19
N PHE A 259 10.59 -9.16 -16.93
CA PHE A 259 10.53 -10.34 -17.80
C PHE A 259 11.44 -10.22 -19.02
N ASN A 260 11.67 -9.02 -19.56
CA ASN A 260 12.64 -8.82 -20.62
C ASN A 260 14.08 -9.10 -20.14
N GLU A 261 14.40 -8.73 -18.90
CA GLU A 261 15.70 -9.07 -18.30
C GLU A 261 15.86 -10.57 -18.08
N VAL A 262 14.85 -11.24 -17.53
CA VAL A 262 14.87 -12.70 -17.34
C VAL A 262 15.10 -13.47 -18.66
N ARG A 263 14.58 -12.92 -19.77
CA ARG A 263 14.69 -13.54 -21.10
C ARG A 263 16.00 -13.27 -21.82
N ARG A 264 16.90 -12.45 -21.27
CA ARG A 264 18.20 -12.19 -21.91
C ARG A 264 18.95 -13.49 -22.15
N PRO A 265 19.58 -13.69 -23.34
CA PRO A 265 20.39 -14.85 -23.60
C PRO A 265 21.60 -14.89 -22.66
N ASN A 266 22.12 -16.10 -22.42
CA ASN A 266 23.33 -16.33 -21.60
C ASN A 266 23.21 -16.06 -20.10
N LEU A 267 22.04 -15.79 -19.56
CA LEU A 267 21.84 -15.74 -18.12
C LEU A 267 21.80 -17.16 -17.52
N THR A 268 22.55 -17.36 -16.46
CA THR A 268 22.44 -18.54 -15.60
C THR A 268 21.10 -18.58 -14.90
N TRP A 269 20.68 -19.75 -14.41
CA TRP A 269 19.46 -19.89 -13.62
C TRP A 269 19.47 -19.00 -12.37
N GLN A 270 20.59 -18.90 -11.69
CA GLN A 270 20.76 -18.02 -10.51
C GLN A 270 20.58 -16.54 -10.86
N GLN A 271 21.11 -16.08 -12.02
CA GLN A 271 20.91 -14.71 -12.49
C GLN A 271 19.44 -14.43 -12.82
N ARG A 272 18.73 -15.39 -13.45
CA ARG A 272 17.29 -15.27 -13.70
C ARG A 272 16.48 -15.14 -12.40
N TRP A 273 16.82 -15.91 -11.37
CA TRP A 273 16.23 -15.78 -10.03
C TRP A 273 16.49 -14.39 -9.43
N ARG A 274 17.70 -13.88 -9.56
CA ARG A 274 18.02 -12.53 -9.10
C ARG A 274 17.21 -11.45 -9.83
N CYS A 275 16.98 -11.58 -11.15
CA CYS A 275 16.12 -10.64 -11.89
C CYS A 275 14.69 -10.59 -11.34
N LEU A 276 14.19 -11.66 -10.71
CA LEU A 276 12.83 -11.74 -10.18
C LEU A 276 12.73 -11.32 -8.70
N PHE A 277 13.73 -11.70 -7.89
CA PHE A 277 13.60 -11.67 -6.43
C PHE A 277 14.67 -10.87 -5.70
N ALA A 278 15.76 -10.48 -6.36
CA ALA A 278 16.70 -9.53 -5.74
C ALA A 278 16.03 -8.15 -5.59
N PRO A 279 16.54 -7.28 -4.72
CA PRO A 279 16.07 -5.91 -4.64
C PRO A 279 16.08 -5.23 -6.00
N PRO A 280 15.12 -4.34 -6.29
CA PRO A 280 15.18 -3.50 -7.50
C PRO A 280 16.51 -2.77 -7.58
N SER A 281 17.02 -2.54 -8.80
CA SER A 281 18.34 -1.91 -9.03
C SER A 281 18.49 -0.53 -8.39
N ASP A 282 17.37 0.15 -8.18
CA ASP A 282 17.33 1.51 -7.62
C ASP A 282 17.37 1.54 -6.08
N SER A 283 17.24 0.40 -5.42
CA SER A 283 17.34 0.29 -3.96
C SER A 283 18.77 0.01 -3.48
N THR A 284 19.73 -0.12 -4.40
CA THR A 284 21.10 -0.57 -4.09
C THR A 284 22.18 0.46 -4.47
N GLU A 285 21.81 1.61 -5.03
CA GLU A 285 22.70 2.76 -5.26
C GLU A 285 22.32 3.92 -4.30
#